data_118b6a6f2e961aa01b7395b56f10fe41
#
_entry.id   118b6a6f2e961aa01b7395b56f10fe41
#
_cell.length_a   1.000
_cell.length_b   1.000
_cell.length_c   1.000
_cell.angle_alpha   90.00
_cell.angle_beta   90.00
_cell.angle_gamma   90.00
#
_symmetry.space_group_name_H-M   'P 1'
#
loop_
_entity.id
_entity.type
_entity.pdbx_description
1 polymer ?
#
loop_
_entity_poly.entity_id
_entity_poly.type
_entity_poly.pdbx_seq_one_letter_code
_entity_poly.pdbx_strand_id
1 'polypeptide(L)'
;PFRILHSTDNHICVADERDCERKRDLSSKRAAMFGSPVLGNCDLFDESIRFAKENELLFLSTGDICDFVSYGCLDYAKKKLSEVEYVFAPGNHEFSKVVGEAKEDAAYKADSYGLVQAYFKNNLTADSTVINGLNIVTFDNSYYNFTDSQTAFLEKQVKKGLPIALAFHVPI
;
A
#
# COMPACT_ATOMS: atom_id res chain seq x y z
N PRO A 1 -18.29 -17.28 -7.34
CA PRO A 1 -16.91 -17.04 -7.81
C PRO A 1 -16.23 -16.05 -6.89
N PHE A 2 -14.95 -16.30 -6.56
CA PHE A 2 -14.11 -15.38 -5.81
C PHE A 2 -13.77 -14.16 -6.69
N ARG A 3 -13.88 -12.96 -6.12
CA ARG A 3 -13.65 -11.70 -6.85
C ARG A 3 -12.70 -10.82 -6.05
N ILE A 4 -11.87 -10.08 -6.76
CA ILE A 4 -10.87 -9.16 -6.19
C ILE A 4 -11.14 -7.77 -6.77
N LEU A 5 -11.15 -6.74 -5.92
CA LEU A 5 -10.98 -5.35 -6.33
C LEU A 5 -9.50 -5.01 -6.21
N HIS A 6 -8.86 -4.76 -7.34
CA HIS A 6 -7.47 -4.29 -7.37
C HIS A 6 -7.43 -2.76 -7.39
N SER A 7 -6.67 -2.20 -6.48
CA SER A 7 -6.44 -0.76 -6.36
C SER A 7 -4.95 -0.47 -6.25
N THR A 8 -4.50 0.63 -6.83
CA THR A 8 -3.12 1.11 -6.78
C THR A 8 -3.10 2.63 -6.86
N ASP A 9 -2.02 3.27 -6.41
CA ASP A 9 -1.76 4.70 -6.59
C ASP A 9 -2.90 5.61 -6.07
N ASN A 10 -3.41 5.35 -4.89
CA ASN A 10 -4.47 6.18 -4.30
C ASN A 10 -3.95 7.54 -3.82
N HIS A 11 -2.69 7.62 -3.42
CA HIS A 11 -2.00 8.84 -2.99
C HIS A 11 -2.79 9.68 -1.98
N ILE A 12 -3.25 9.05 -0.89
CA ILE A 12 -3.92 9.77 0.20
C ILE A 12 -2.97 10.79 0.78
N CYS A 13 -3.46 12.02 0.93
CA CYS A 13 -2.69 13.15 1.44
C CYS A 13 -3.35 13.70 2.71
N VAL A 14 -3.12 13.06 3.85
CA VAL A 14 -3.59 13.50 5.16
C VAL A 14 -2.40 13.69 6.10
N ALA A 15 -2.37 14.80 6.83
CA ALA A 15 -1.40 15.04 7.90
C ALA A 15 -2.10 15.68 9.10
N ASP A 16 -1.60 15.44 10.31
CA ASP A 16 -2.16 15.96 11.55
C ASP A 16 -1.10 16.66 12.41
N GLU A 17 -1.43 16.98 13.66
CA GLU A 17 -0.55 17.70 14.59
C GLU A 17 0.74 16.96 14.95
N ARG A 18 0.80 15.64 14.79
CA ARG A 18 2.00 14.80 15.01
C ARG A 18 3.00 14.93 13.86
N ASP A 19 2.52 15.38 12.71
CA ASP A 19 3.34 15.55 11.52
C ASP A 19 4.01 16.93 11.51
N CYS A 20 5.21 17.03 10.93
CA CYS A 20 5.87 18.31 10.81
C CYS A 20 5.11 19.29 9.91
N GLU A 21 5.33 20.60 10.10
CA GLU A 21 4.66 21.67 9.33
C GLU A 21 4.76 21.43 7.81
N ARG A 22 5.94 21.08 7.31
CA ARG A 22 6.16 20.78 5.89
C ARG A 22 5.21 19.70 5.35
N LYS A 23 4.93 18.65 6.13
CA LYS A 23 3.99 17.59 5.74
C LYS A 23 2.55 18.09 5.73
N ARG A 24 2.17 18.90 6.70
CA ARG A 24 0.83 19.52 6.75
C ARG A 24 0.59 20.45 5.57
N ASP A 25 1.58 21.26 5.20
CA ASP A 25 1.51 22.13 4.02
C ASP A 25 1.42 21.32 2.72
N LEU A 26 2.21 20.24 2.61
CA LEU A 26 2.18 19.35 1.45
C LEU A 26 0.84 18.65 1.31
N SER A 27 0.26 18.21 2.42
CA SER A 27 -1.01 17.47 2.44
C SER A 27 -2.08 18.19 1.62
N SER A 28 -2.36 19.46 1.94
CA SER A 28 -3.38 20.26 1.25
C SER A 28 -3.07 20.47 -0.24
N LYS A 29 -1.80 20.73 -0.57
CA LYS A 29 -1.38 21.00 -1.95
C LYS A 29 -1.47 19.75 -2.82
N ARG A 30 -1.08 18.61 -2.28
CA ARG A 30 -1.04 17.35 -3.02
C ARG A 30 -2.41 16.67 -3.10
N ALA A 31 -3.24 16.80 -2.07
CA ALA A 31 -4.61 16.27 -2.13
C ALA A 31 -5.40 16.79 -3.34
N ALA A 32 -5.17 18.06 -3.71
CA ALA A 32 -5.81 18.64 -4.90
C ALA A 32 -5.33 18.03 -6.23
N MET A 33 -4.17 17.36 -6.26
CA MET A 33 -3.60 16.78 -7.49
C MET A 33 -4.21 15.40 -7.81
N PHE A 34 -4.61 14.65 -6.78
CA PHE A 34 -5.08 13.27 -6.91
C PHE A 34 -6.59 13.11 -6.78
N GLY A 35 -7.30 14.19 -6.52
CA GLY A 35 -8.75 14.22 -6.52
C GLY A 35 -9.33 14.31 -7.94
N SER A 36 -10.61 14.05 -8.05
CA SER A 36 -11.41 14.36 -9.25
C SER A 36 -12.04 15.76 -9.12
N PRO A 37 -12.63 16.32 -10.17
CA PRO A 37 -13.40 17.56 -10.07
C PRO A 37 -14.58 17.51 -9.10
N VAL A 38 -15.02 16.32 -8.70
CA VAL A 38 -16.19 16.10 -7.85
C VAL A 38 -15.82 15.55 -6.48
N LEU A 39 -14.79 14.68 -6.41
CA LEU A 39 -14.39 13.97 -5.20
C LEU A 39 -12.93 14.25 -4.87
N GLY A 40 -12.61 14.46 -3.60
CA GLY A 40 -11.25 14.47 -3.09
C GLY A 40 -10.58 13.09 -3.19
N ASN A 41 -9.26 13.02 -3.06
CA ASN A 41 -8.55 11.74 -3.13
C ASN A 41 -8.92 10.77 -1.99
N CYS A 42 -9.21 11.30 -0.80
CA CYS A 42 -9.71 10.48 0.31
C CYS A 42 -11.10 9.92 -0.01
N ASP A 43 -11.99 10.72 -0.62
CA ASP A 43 -13.33 10.29 -0.99
C ASP A 43 -13.27 9.18 -2.06
N LEU A 44 -12.34 9.25 -3.01
CA LEU A 44 -12.13 8.20 -4.01
C LEU A 44 -11.69 6.89 -3.38
N PHE A 45 -10.79 6.95 -2.40
CA PHE A 45 -10.39 5.77 -1.64
C PHE A 45 -11.55 5.19 -0.83
N ASP A 46 -12.32 6.05 -0.15
CA ASP A 46 -13.51 5.66 0.61
C ASP A 46 -14.55 4.96 -0.27
N GLU A 47 -14.79 5.47 -1.48
CA GLU A 47 -15.69 4.84 -2.44
C GLU A 47 -15.19 3.46 -2.88
N SER A 48 -13.87 3.29 -3.06
CA SER A 48 -13.27 2.00 -3.40
C SER A 48 -13.45 0.99 -2.26
N ILE A 49 -13.23 1.40 -1.01
CA ILE A 49 -13.44 0.56 0.18
C ILE A 49 -14.93 0.23 0.33
N ARG A 50 -15.82 1.21 0.19
CA ARG A 50 -17.28 1.01 0.24
C ARG A 50 -17.72 0.00 -0.80
N PHE A 51 -17.27 0.15 -2.06
CA PHE A 51 -17.59 -0.76 -3.15
C PHE A 51 -17.12 -2.20 -2.86
N ALA A 52 -15.88 -2.36 -2.34
CA ALA A 52 -15.36 -3.66 -1.96
C ALA A 52 -16.22 -4.31 -0.87
N LYS A 53 -16.60 -3.54 0.16
CA LYS A 53 -17.41 -3.99 1.28
C LYS A 53 -18.82 -4.41 0.85
N GLU A 54 -19.52 -3.57 0.09
CA GLU A 54 -20.89 -3.82 -0.38
C GLU A 54 -20.98 -5.04 -1.32
N ASN A 55 -19.90 -5.35 -2.03
CA ASN A 55 -19.83 -6.46 -2.97
C ASN A 55 -19.07 -7.68 -2.45
N GLU A 56 -18.67 -7.69 -1.18
CA GLU A 56 -17.92 -8.79 -0.54
C GLU A 56 -16.65 -9.16 -1.34
N LEU A 57 -15.88 -8.14 -1.75
CA LEU A 57 -14.65 -8.32 -2.52
C LEU A 57 -13.43 -8.33 -1.61
N LEU A 58 -12.43 -9.14 -1.96
CA LEU A 58 -11.09 -8.94 -1.42
C LEU A 58 -10.52 -7.64 -2.00
N PHE A 59 -10.07 -6.74 -1.14
CA PHE A 59 -9.36 -5.54 -1.56
C PHE A 59 -7.87 -5.85 -1.68
N LEU A 60 -7.34 -5.83 -2.91
CA LEU A 60 -5.92 -5.99 -3.19
C LEU A 60 -5.33 -4.64 -3.55
N SER A 61 -4.46 -4.12 -2.68
CA SER A 61 -3.69 -2.91 -2.99
C SER A 61 -2.25 -3.27 -3.36
N THR A 62 -1.78 -2.68 -4.45
CA THR A 62 -0.39 -2.80 -4.91
C THR A 62 0.41 -1.51 -4.72
N GLY A 63 0.15 -0.81 -3.63
CA GLY A 63 0.99 0.27 -3.14
C GLY A 63 0.54 1.68 -3.50
N ASP A 64 1.28 2.63 -2.97
CA ASP A 64 1.03 4.06 -3.05
C ASP A 64 -0.38 4.44 -2.56
N ILE A 65 -0.82 3.79 -1.46
CA ILE A 65 -2.02 4.23 -0.74
C ILE A 65 -1.75 5.61 -0.15
N CYS A 66 -0.60 5.80 0.52
CA CYS A 66 -0.17 7.07 1.05
C CYS A 66 0.73 7.80 0.04
N ASP A 67 0.55 9.10 -0.12
CA ASP A 67 1.43 9.90 -0.99
C ASP A 67 2.78 10.20 -0.34
N PHE A 68 2.85 10.14 0.99
CA PHE A 68 4.06 10.22 1.79
C PHE A 68 3.79 9.71 3.20
N VAL A 69 4.83 9.30 3.88
CA VAL A 69 4.74 8.81 5.27
C VAL A 69 4.29 9.94 6.20
N SER A 70 3.08 9.85 6.73
CA SER A 70 2.55 10.73 7.77
C SER A 70 1.67 9.94 8.72
N TYR A 71 1.56 10.40 9.95
CA TYR A 71 0.66 9.76 10.93
C TYR A 71 -0.79 9.85 10.47
N GLY A 72 -1.19 11.00 9.93
CA GLY A 72 -2.55 11.20 9.41
C GLY A 72 -2.89 10.22 8.28
N CYS A 73 -2.01 10.04 7.28
CA CYS A 73 -2.23 9.07 6.19
C CYS A 73 -2.29 7.63 6.70
N LEU A 74 -1.34 7.24 7.56
CA LEU A 74 -1.27 5.87 8.06
C LEU A 74 -2.48 5.50 8.91
N ASP A 75 -2.93 6.40 9.80
CA ASP A 75 -4.15 6.19 10.59
C ASP A 75 -5.39 6.10 9.70
N TYR A 76 -5.49 6.98 8.70
CA TYR A 76 -6.60 6.97 7.75
C TYR A 76 -6.65 5.65 6.96
N ALA A 77 -5.52 5.24 6.36
CA ALA A 77 -5.42 4.00 5.60
C ALA A 77 -5.77 2.78 6.48
N LYS A 78 -5.18 2.69 7.67
CA LYS A 78 -5.46 1.61 8.64
C LYS A 78 -6.94 1.52 9.00
N LYS A 79 -7.56 2.67 9.32
CA LYS A 79 -8.99 2.74 9.65
C LYS A 79 -9.84 2.21 8.51
N LYS A 80 -9.59 2.67 7.28
CA LYS A 80 -10.40 2.28 6.12
C LYS A 80 -10.17 0.83 5.72
N LEU A 81 -8.94 0.37 5.67
CA LEU A 81 -8.61 -1.03 5.37
C LEU A 81 -9.18 -2.01 6.42
N SER A 82 -9.40 -1.55 7.66
CA SER A 82 -10.05 -2.39 8.68
C SER A 82 -11.52 -2.72 8.40
N GLU A 83 -12.14 -2.02 7.45
CA GLU A 83 -13.54 -2.24 7.06
C GLU A 83 -13.72 -3.39 6.06
N VAL A 84 -12.64 -3.90 5.47
CA VAL A 84 -12.65 -4.93 4.43
C VAL A 84 -11.56 -5.99 4.67
N GLU A 85 -11.74 -7.16 4.06
CA GLU A 85 -10.62 -8.08 3.90
C GLU A 85 -9.67 -7.53 2.84
N TYR A 86 -8.37 -7.40 3.20
CA TYR A 86 -7.40 -6.83 2.28
C TYR A 86 -6.07 -7.58 2.25
N VAL A 87 -5.38 -7.45 1.12
CA VAL A 87 -3.98 -7.82 0.91
C VAL A 87 -3.26 -6.59 0.38
N PHE A 88 -2.06 -6.33 0.88
CA PHE A 88 -1.31 -5.12 0.56
C PHE A 88 0.14 -5.42 0.19
N ALA A 89 0.60 -4.86 -0.94
CA ALA A 89 2.01 -4.74 -1.30
C ALA A 89 2.40 -3.26 -1.28
N PRO A 90 3.50 -2.85 -0.65
CA PRO A 90 3.85 -1.43 -0.57
C PRO A 90 4.42 -0.90 -1.90
N GLY A 91 4.16 0.38 -2.15
CA GLY A 91 4.83 1.17 -3.18
C GLY A 91 5.98 2.02 -2.61
N ASN A 92 6.60 2.83 -3.44
CA ASN A 92 7.71 3.69 -3.01
C ASN A 92 7.23 4.89 -2.16
N HIS A 93 6.01 5.36 -2.37
CA HIS A 93 5.42 6.44 -1.59
C HIS A 93 5.13 6.06 -0.14
N GLU A 94 4.90 4.78 0.16
CA GLU A 94 4.80 4.31 1.55
C GLU A 94 6.07 4.56 2.35
N PHE A 95 7.23 4.73 1.71
CA PHE A 95 8.50 4.97 2.39
C PHE A 95 9.04 6.40 2.17
N SER A 96 8.36 7.20 1.38
CA SER A 96 8.73 8.60 1.12
C SER A 96 8.41 9.47 2.32
N LYS A 97 9.45 10.03 2.98
CA LYS A 97 9.25 10.93 4.13
C LYS A 97 8.64 12.26 3.71
N VAL A 98 9.05 12.75 2.55
CA VAL A 98 8.54 13.98 1.93
C VAL A 98 8.62 13.83 0.42
N VAL A 99 7.55 14.13 -0.27
CA VAL A 99 7.50 14.10 -1.74
C VAL A 99 8.50 15.08 -2.34
N GLY A 100 9.20 14.64 -3.38
CA GLY A 100 10.24 15.42 -4.07
C GLY A 100 11.65 15.24 -3.49
N GLU A 101 11.83 14.44 -2.44
CA GLU A 101 13.13 13.96 -1.98
C GLU A 101 13.40 12.60 -2.66
N ALA A 102 13.69 12.59 -3.95
CA ALA A 102 13.95 11.36 -4.71
C ALA A 102 15.19 10.62 -4.17
N LYS A 103 15.03 9.96 -3.03
CA LYS A 103 16.00 9.07 -2.40
C LYS A 103 15.44 7.66 -2.38
N GLU A 104 15.94 6.84 -3.26
CA GLU A 104 15.52 5.45 -3.41
C GLU A 104 16.65 4.52 -2.96
N ASP A 105 17.16 4.75 -1.76
CA ASP A 105 18.18 3.91 -1.13
C ASP A 105 17.66 3.19 0.11
N ALA A 106 18.33 2.08 0.46
CA ALA A 106 17.92 1.23 1.56
C ALA A 106 17.94 1.94 2.92
N ALA A 107 18.84 2.91 3.12
CA ALA A 107 18.94 3.66 4.37
C ALA A 107 17.76 4.61 4.52
N TYR A 108 17.38 5.32 3.46
CA TYR A 108 16.19 6.18 3.44
C TYR A 108 14.91 5.40 3.74
N LYS A 109 14.76 4.22 3.12
CA LYS A 109 13.62 3.32 3.37
C LYS A 109 13.58 2.84 4.81
N ALA A 110 14.73 2.43 5.35
CA ALA A 110 14.83 1.90 6.72
C ALA A 110 14.32 2.89 7.77
N ASP A 111 14.47 4.20 7.53
CA ASP A 111 14.02 5.25 8.44
C ASP A 111 12.52 5.26 8.70
N SER A 112 11.71 4.84 7.72
CA SER A 112 10.25 4.83 7.83
C SER A 112 9.65 3.42 7.88
N TYR A 113 10.42 2.39 7.50
CA TYR A 113 9.93 1.02 7.36
C TYR A 113 9.22 0.50 8.63
N GLY A 114 9.83 0.65 9.80
CA GLY A 114 9.27 0.17 11.06
C GLY A 114 7.96 0.86 11.43
N LEU A 115 7.86 2.17 11.16
CA LEU A 115 6.63 2.92 11.35
C LEU A 115 5.53 2.40 10.42
N VAL A 116 5.81 2.30 9.12
CA VAL A 116 4.83 1.84 8.12
C VAL A 116 4.38 0.42 8.42
N GLN A 117 5.31 -0.51 8.72
CA GLN A 117 4.99 -1.90 9.05
C GLN A 117 3.99 -2.02 10.21
N ALA A 118 4.03 -1.13 11.19
CA ALA A 118 3.11 -1.17 12.35
C ALA A 118 1.65 -0.85 11.99
N TYR A 119 1.40 -0.33 10.81
CA TYR A 119 0.05 0.03 10.36
C TYR A 119 -0.59 -1.02 9.46
N PHE A 120 0.18 -1.91 8.85
CA PHE A 120 -0.34 -2.95 7.96
C PHE A 120 -0.20 -4.34 8.61
N LYS A 121 -1.20 -5.20 8.39
CA LYS A 121 -1.28 -6.52 9.03
C LYS A 121 -0.30 -7.55 8.47
N ASN A 122 0.05 -7.45 7.19
CA ASN A 122 0.95 -8.37 6.51
C ASN A 122 2.41 -7.91 6.61
N ASN A 123 3.34 -8.83 6.43
CA ASN A 123 4.75 -8.50 6.32
C ASN A 123 5.00 -7.76 5.00
N LEU A 124 5.46 -6.52 5.08
CA LEU A 124 5.65 -5.67 3.90
C LEU A 124 6.75 -6.18 2.97
N THR A 125 7.81 -6.80 3.50
CA THR A 125 8.90 -7.31 2.67
C THR A 125 8.44 -8.43 1.75
N ALA A 126 7.74 -9.43 2.31
CA ALA A 126 7.14 -10.54 1.56
C ALA A 126 6.08 -11.22 2.44
N ASP A 127 4.93 -11.48 1.89
CA ASP A 127 3.86 -12.21 2.57
C ASP A 127 3.10 -13.11 1.59
N SER A 128 2.31 -14.04 2.12
CA SER A 128 1.41 -14.86 1.31
C SER A 128 0.10 -15.15 2.03
N THR A 129 -1.00 -14.95 1.34
CA THR A 129 -2.35 -15.21 1.83
C THR A 129 -3.06 -16.17 0.89
N VAL A 130 -3.53 -17.31 1.40
CA VAL A 130 -4.29 -18.27 0.61
C VAL A 130 -5.78 -18.03 0.81
N ILE A 131 -6.48 -17.69 -0.26
CA ILE A 131 -7.91 -17.44 -0.26
C ILE A 131 -8.56 -18.23 -1.39
N ASN A 132 -9.53 -19.08 -1.06
CA ASN A 132 -10.27 -19.92 -2.03
C ASN A 132 -9.36 -20.73 -2.98
N GLY A 133 -8.22 -21.22 -2.49
CA GLY A 133 -7.27 -22.00 -3.28
C GLY A 133 -6.30 -21.18 -4.14
N LEU A 134 -6.42 -19.86 -4.16
CA LEU A 134 -5.45 -18.95 -4.77
C LEU A 134 -4.45 -18.48 -3.71
N ASN A 135 -3.15 -18.60 -3.98
CA ASN A 135 -2.10 -18.06 -3.15
C ASN A 135 -1.71 -16.66 -3.66
N ILE A 136 -2.10 -15.61 -2.94
CA ILE A 136 -1.71 -14.23 -3.26
C ILE A 136 -0.40 -13.96 -2.52
N VAL A 137 0.66 -13.72 -3.28
CA VAL A 137 2.01 -13.46 -2.77
C VAL A 137 2.33 -11.99 -3.01
N THR A 138 2.63 -11.26 -1.92
CA THR A 138 2.97 -9.85 -1.97
C THR A 138 4.47 -9.65 -1.77
N PHE A 139 5.03 -8.66 -2.47
CA PHE A 139 6.42 -8.25 -2.35
C PHE A 139 6.57 -6.75 -2.28
N ASP A 140 7.53 -6.32 -1.50
CA ASP A 140 8.07 -4.98 -1.58
C ASP A 140 9.16 -4.92 -2.68
N ASN A 141 8.80 -4.39 -3.84
CA ASN A 141 9.75 -4.02 -4.89
C ASN A 141 9.79 -2.51 -5.13
N SER A 142 9.39 -1.73 -4.14
CA SER A 142 9.20 -0.28 -4.23
C SER A 142 10.40 0.49 -4.78
N TYR A 143 11.61 -0.08 -4.70
CA TYR A 143 12.84 0.52 -5.24
C TYR A 143 13.42 -0.34 -6.39
N TYR A 144 12.54 -0.84 -7.28
CA TYR A 144 12.89 -1.47 -8.57
C TYR A 144 13.70 -2.77 -8.47
N ASN A 145 13.75 -3.42 -7.31
CA ASN A 145 14.50 -4.66 -7.17
C ASN A 145 13.81 -5.67 -6.25
N PHE A 146 14.18 -6.92 -6.43
CA PHE A 146 13.85 -8.01 -5.53
C PHE A 146 15.12 -8.50 -4.83
N THR A 147 15.00 -8.91 -3.59
CA THR A 147 16.09 -9.48 -2.81
C THR A 147 16.12 -11.00 -2.95
N ASP A 148 17.30 -11.61 -2.68
CA ASP A 148 17.44 -13.07 -2.65
C ASP A 148 16.47 -13.71 -1.65
N SER A 149 16.20 -13.05 -0.53
CA SER A 149 15.23 -13.54 0.47
C SER A 149 13.79 -13.57 -0.06
N GLN A 150 13.39 -12.61 -0.87
CA GLN A 150 12.09 -12.60 -1.53
C GLN A 150 11.99 -13.68 -2.60
N THR A 151 13.06 -13.89 -3.37
CA THR A 151 13.15 -14.99 -4.35
C THR A 151 13.02 -16.36 -3.66
N ALA A 152 13.77 -16.57 -2.58
CA ALA A 152 13.68 -17.80 -1.79
C ALA A 152 12.29 -17.98 -1.14
N PHE A 153 11.63 -16.87 -0.77
CA PHE A 153 10.25 -16.92 -0.27
C PHE A 153 9.29 -17.38 -1.38
N LEU A 154 9.41 -16.82 -2.60
CA LEU A 154 8.59 -17.22 -3.75
C LEU A 154 8.75 -18.70 -4.08
N GLU A 155 9.98 -19.21 -4.10
CA GLU A 155 10.24 -20.64 -4.34
C GLU A 155 9.50 -21.55 -3.35
N LYS A 156 9.43 -21.13 -2.07
CA LYS A 156 8.65 -21.86 -1.05
C LYS A 156 7.15 -21.82 -1.36
N GLN A 157 6.65 -20.68 -1.88
CA GLN A 157 5.23 -20.59 -2.24
C GLN A 157 4.88 -21.44 -3.45
N VAL A 158 5.75 -21.48 -4.47
CA VAL A 158 5.57 -22.33 -5.66
C VAL A 158 5.47 -23.80 -5.29
N LYS A 159 6.28 -24.26 -4.33
CA LYS A 159 6.26 -25.66 -3.84
C LYS A 159 4.94 -26.08 -3.20
N LYS A 160 4.06 -25.12 -2.84
CA LYS A 160 2.71 -25.45 -2.33
C LYS A 160 1.78 -26.01 -3.42
N GLY A 161 2.11 -25.84 -4.70
CA GLY A 161 1.33 -26.36 -5.83
C GLY A 161 -0.02 -25.65 -6.05
N LEU A 162 -0.22 -24.47 -5.45
CA LEU A 162 -1.41 -23.66 -5.66
C LEU A 162 -1.20 -22.67 -6.80
N PRO A 163 -2.26 -22.27 -7.51
CA PRO A 163 -2.18 -21.09 -8.37
C PRO A 163 -1.68 -19.88 -7.59
N ILE A 164 -0.79 -19.08 -8.19
CA ILE A 164 -0.20 -17.91 -7.54
C ILE A 164 -0.59 -16.65 -8.29
N ALA A 165 -1.04 -15.65 -7.54
CA ALA A 165 -1.11 -14.25 -7.98
C ALA A 165 0.03 -13.49 -7.29
N LEU A 166 0.95 -12.92 -8.09
CA LEU A 166 2.01 -12.04 -7.58
C LEU A 166 1.51 -10.61 -7.55
N ALA A 167 1.67 -9.95 -6.41
CA ALA A 167 1.27 -8.57 -6.20
C ALA A 167 2.48 -7.76 -5.73
N PHE A 168 2.83 -6.74 -6.49
CA PHE A 168 3.91 -5.80 -6.22
C PHE A 168 3.63 -4.48 -6.96
N HIS A 169 4.33 -3.42 -6.60
CA HIS A 169 4.00 -2.08 -7.08
C HIS A 169 4.67 -1.74 -8.42
N VAL A 170 6.01 -1.83 -8.46
CA VAL A 170 6.78 -1.37 -9.62
C VAL A 170 6.78 -2.43 -10.71
N PRO A 171 6.36 -2.09 -11.94
CA PRO A 171 6.44 -3.02 -13.08
C PRO A 171 7.86 -3.55 -13.33
N ILE A 172 7.99 -4.81 -13.75
CA ILE A 172 9.23 -5.49 -14.14
C ILE A 172 9.31 -5.69 -15.64
#